data_6072d5fd82cc4c0cbdeeb589114d08c4
#
_entry.id   6072d5fd82cc4c0cbdeeb589114d08c4
#
_cell.length_a   1.000
_cell.length_b   1.000
_cell.length_c   1.000
_cell.angle_alpha   90.00
_cell.angle_beta   90.00
_cell.angle_gamma   90.00
#
_symmetry.space_group_name_H-M   'P 1'
#
loop_
_entity.id
_entity.type
_entity.pdbx_description
1 polymer ?
#
loop_
_entity_poly.entity_id
_entity_poly.type
_entity_poly.pdbx_seq_one_letter_code
_entity_poly.pdbx_strand_id
1 'polypeptide(L)'
;MSSQIIEIKGSKKSIFLDKVKELLPEGGNLNLCLTCGACSSGCPATGLENLDPRKFLRMAALGMDEEITSTPWIWMCTGCQRCIYVCPMKIDIPRLVYQARAAWPREERPKGILGSCDMALRNDSCSAMGTPPDDFIFVVEDVLEEYQEAQPEFKNMQAPIDKQGAEFFLNQNSREPVTEPDEMPPLWKILHLVEADWTYGSKGWGGENYCMFLADDQSWEHITRIAANQADELGCKVFLNT
;
A
#
# COMPACT_ATOMS: atom_id res chain seq x y z
N MET A 1 -16.12 -12.49 -55.34
CA MET A 1 -15.85 -11.96 -53.99
C MET A 1 -15.29 -13.08 -53.14
N SER A 2 -14.01 -13.07 -52.87
CA SER A 2 -13.33 -14.08 -52.05
C SER A 2 -13.74 -13.83 -50.61
N SER A 3 -14.48 -14.75 -49.98
CA SER A 3 -14.75 -14.72 -48.54
C SER A 3 -13.43 -15.01 -47.79
N GLN A 4 -12.82 -13.99 -47.25
CA GLN A 4 -11.74 -14.17 -46.28
C GLN A 4 -12.31 -14.85 -45.05
N ILE A 5 -12.00 -16.10 -44.85
CA ILE A 5 -12.28 -16.84 -43.61
C ILE A 5 -11.32 -16.26 -42.54
N ILE A 6 -11.85 -15.60 -41.56
CA ILE A 6 -11.10 -15.20 -40.34
C ILE A 6 -10.94 -16.47 -39.51
N GLU A 7 -9.75 -17.08 -39.53
CA GLU A 7 -9.40 -18.13 -38.56
C GLU A 7 -9.23 -17.50 -37.21
N ILE A 8 -10.17 -17.76 -36.30
CA ILE A 8 -9.99 -17.49 -34.90
C ILE A 8 -9.05 -18.58 -34.35
N LYS A 9 -7.76 -18.30 -34.32
CA LYS A 9 -6.80 -19.16 -33.63
C LYS A 9 -7.27 -19.22 -32.16
N GLY A 10 -7.41 -20.47 -31.64
CA GLY A 10 -7.88 -20.70 -30.28
C GLY A 10 -7.17 -19.77 -29.29
N SER A 11 -7.95 -19.13 -28.42
CA SER A 11 -7.43 -18.18 -27.45
C SER A 11 -6.31 -18.83 -26.64
N LYS A 12 -5.12 -18.22 -26.63
CA LYS A 12 -4.09 -18.57 -25.64
C LYS A 12 -4.76 -18.57 -24.28
N LYS A 13 -4.54 -19.63 -23.49
CA LYS A 13 -5.07 -19.68 -22.12
C LYS A 13 -4.54 -18.47 -21.37
N SER A 14 -5.44 -17.63 -20.82
CA SER A 14 -5.04 -16.43 -20.11
C SER A 14 -4.50 -16.82 -18.74
N ILE A 15 -3.22 -16.57 -18.49
CA ILE A 15 -2.57 -16.80 -17.21
C ILE A 15 -3.14 -15.85 -16.15
N PHE A 16 -3.36 -14.59 -16.53
CA PHE A 16 -3.94 -13.58 -15.62
C PHE A 16 -5.36 -13.96 -15.20
N LEU A 17 -6.22 -14.32 -16.13
CA LEU A 17 -7.60 -14.69 -15.83
C LEU A 17 -7.72 -15.96 -14.98
N ASP A 18 -6.87 -16.96 -15.25
CA ASP A 18 -6.83 -18.17 -14.44
C ASP A 18 -6.38 -17.86 -13.01
N LYS A 19 -5.36 -17.03 -12.81
CA LYS A 19 -4.90 -16.57 -11.51
C LYS A 19 -5.97 -15.74 -10.77
N VAL A 20 -6.69 -14.88 -11.47
CA VAL A 20 -7.82 -14.12 -10.91
C VAL A 20 -8.92 -15.04 -10.42
N LYS A 21 -9.26 -16.08 -11.17
CA LYS A 21 -10.27 -17.08 -10.75
C LYS A 21 -9.84 -17.89 -9.53
N GLU A 22 -8.56 -18.16 -9.40
CA GLU A 22 -8.02 -18.90 -8.26
C GLU A 22 -7.99 -18.04 -6.97
N LEU A 23 -7.61 -16.78 -7.09
CA LEU A 23 -7.32 -15.91 -5.93
C LEU A 23 -8.51 -15.06 -5.49
N LEU A 24 -9.49 -14.83 -6.37
CA LEU A 24 -10.65 -13.99 -6.06
C LEU A 24 -11.93 -14.81 -6.06
N PRO A 25 -12.79 -14.67 -5.02
CA PRO A 25 -14.10 -15.26 -5.02
C PRO A 25 -14.86 -14.92 -6.32
N GLU A 26 -15.44 -15.93 -6.97
CA GLU A 26 -16.17 -15.77 -8.23
C GLU A 26 -15.39 -15.07 -9.36
N GLY A 27 -14.04 -15.15 -9.34
CA GLY A 27 -13.17 -14.48 -10.30
C GLY A 27 -13.30 -12.95 -10.28
N GLY A 28 -13.59 -12.37 -9.11
CA GLY A 28 -13.78 -10.93 -8.93
C GLY A 28 -15.01 -10.38 -9.66
N ASN A 29 -15.99 -11.23 -9.97
CA ASN A 29 -17.21 -10.90 -10.73
C ASN A 29 -16.95 -10.36 -12.14
N LEU A 30 -15.77 -10.60 -12.70
CA LEU A 30 -15.37 -10.05 -13.99
C LEU A 30 -16.34 -10.41 -15.13
N ASN A 31 -16.91 -11.62 -15.08
CA ASN A 31 -17.89 -12.11 -16.06
C ASN A 31 -19.22 -11.33 -16.04
N LEU A 32 -19.52 -10.59 -14.97
CA LEU A 32 -20.74 -9.81 -14.82
C LEU A 32 -20.61 -8.39 -15.39
N CYS A 33 -19.48 -8.05 -16.01
CA CYS A 33 -19.24 -6.71 -16.52
C CYS A 33 -20.21 -6.34 -17.67
N LEU A 34 -21.10 -5.37 -17.39
CA LEU A 34 -22.06 -4.84 -18.37
C LEU A 34 -21.43 -3.87 -19.38
N THR A 35 -20.15 -3.55 -19.25
CA THR A 35 -19.42 -2.59 -20.11
C THR A 35 -20.07 -1.18 -20.14
N CYS A 36 -20.84 -0.82 -19.10
CA CYS A 36 -21.62 0.43 -19.02
C CYS A 36 -20.77 1.70 -18.87
N GLY A 37 -19.50 1.61 -18.45
CA GLY A 37 -18.59 2.75 -18.32
C GLY A 37 -18.68 3.52 -17.00
N ALA A 38 -19.56 3.14 -16.05
CA ALA A 38 -19.68 3.83 -14.76
C ALA A 38 -18.34 3.90 -14.01
N CYS A 39 -17.53 2.84 -14.05
CA CYS A 39 -16.18 2.83 -13.46
C CYS A 39 -15.23 3.88 -14.07
N SER A 40 -15.31 4.10 -15.39
CA SER A 40 -14.52 5.11 -16.08
C SER A 40 -14.95 6.54 -15.70
N SER A 41 -16.24 6.80 -15.59
CA SER A 41 -16.76 8.11 -15.15
C SER A 41 -16.40 8.43 -13.70
N GLY A 42 -16.28 7.41 -12.85
CA GLY A 42 -15.95 7.59 -11.43
C GLY A 42 -14.44 7.66 -11.13
N CYS A 43 -13.59 7.28 -12.06
CA CYS A 43 -12.16 7.17 -11.81
C CYS A 43 -11.41 8.46 -12.11
N PRO A 44 -10.66 9.04 -11.15
CA PRO A 44 -9.88 10.26 -11.39
C PRO A 44 -8.68 10.04 -12.33
N ALA A 45 -8.26 8.77 -12.53
CA ALA A 45 -7.18 8.42 -13.44
C ALA A 45 -7.66 8.10 -14.87
N THR A 46 -8.96 8.26 -15.17
CA THR A 46 -9.48 8.06 -16.52
C THR A 46 -8.84 9.03 -17.51
N GLY A 47 -8.36 8.49 -18.62
CA GLY A 47 -7.69 9.26 -19.70
C GLY A 47 -6.18 9.36 -19.54
N LEU A 48 -5.61 9.04 -18.37
CA LEU A 48 -4.16 8.94 -18.23
C LEU A 48 -3.65 7.73 -19.06
N GLU A 49 -2.55 7.93 -19.79
CA GLU A 49 -1.97 6.91 -20.68
C GLU A 49 -3.00 6.29 -21.65
N ASN A 50 -4.00 7.08 -22.06
CA ASN A 50 -5.06 6.68 -23.01
C ASN A 50 -5.86 5.43 -22.60
N LEU A 51 -5.85 5.07 -21.32
CA LEU A 51 -6.57 3.93 -20.77
C LEU A 51 -7.52 4.35 -19.66
N ASP A 52 -8.51 3.50 -19.40
CA ASP A 52 -9.49 3.68 -18.34
C ASP A 52 -9.89 2.32 -17.71
N PRO A 53 -10.57 2.31 -16.55
CA PRO A 53 -10.99 1.07 -15.89
C PRO A 53 -11.84 0.15 -16.76
N ARG A 54 -12.69 0.70 -17.64
CA ARG A 54 -13.53 -0.11 -18.54
C ARG A 54 -12.69 -0.84 -19.58
N LYS A 55 -11.68 -0.16 -20.17
CA LYS A 55 -10.75 -0.79 -21.12
C LYS A 55 -9.95 -1.89 -20.42
N PHE A 56 -9.44 -1.62 -19.22
CA PHE A 56 -8.76 -2.62 -18.40
C PHE A 56 -9.63 -3.86 -18.15
N LEU A 57 -10.89 -3.67 -17.71
CA LEU A 57 -11.81 -4.80 -17.52
C LEU A 57 -12.06 -5.59 -18.81
N ARG A 58 -12.16 -4.91 -19.95
CA ARG A 58 -12.35 -5.59 -21.23
C ARG A 58 -11.13 -6.41 -21.63
N MET A 59 -9.93 -5.88 -21.43
CA MET A 59 -8.68 -6.61 -21.67
C MET A 59 -8.61 -7.85 -20.77
N ALA A 60 -8.92 -7.71 -19.50
CA ALA A 60 -8.96 -8.82 -18.55
C ALA A 60 -9.97 -9.90 -18.96
N ALA A 61 -11.20 -9.51 -19.31
CA ALA A 61 -12.25 -10.43 -19.72
C ALA A 61 -11.94 -11.16 -21.05
N LEU A 62 -11.16 -10.54 -21.91
CA LEU A 62 -10.73 -11.13 -23.21
C LEU A 62 -9.41 -11.93 -23.10
N GLY A 63 -8.79 -11.98 -21.92
CA GLY A 63 -7.52 -12.69 -21.71
C GLY A 63 -6.34 -12.05 -22.42
N MET A 64 -6.33 -10.73 -22.54
CA MET A 64 -5.27 -9.95 -23.18
C MET A 64 -4.14 -9.69 -22.18
N ASP A 65 -3.42 -10.75 -21.80
CA ASP A 65 -2.44 -10.71 -20.72
C ASP A 65 -1.25 -9.78 -21.04
N GLU A 66 -0.77 -9.78 -22.28
CA GLU A 66 0.35 -8.94 -22.71
C GLU A 66 0.00 -7.45 -22.61
N GLU A 67 -1.22 -7.07 -23.00
CA GLU A 67 -1.71 -5.70 -22.91
C GLU A 67 -1.91 -5.26 -21.45
N ILE A 68 -2.38 -6.16 -20.58
CA ILE A 68 -2.54 -5.89 -19.15
C ILE A 68 -1.17 -5.64 -18.50
N THR A 69 -0.19 -6.51 -18.77
CA THR A 69 1.15 -6.42 -18.18
C THR A 69 2.09 -5.46 -18.90
N SER A 70 1.62 -4.72 -19.91
CA SER A 70 2.36 -3.66 -20.58
C SER A 70 1.69 -2.29 -20.48
N THR A 71 0.54 -2.18 -19.81
CA THR A 71 -0.17 -0.92 -19.71
C THR A 71 0.24 -0.12 -18.46
N PRO A 72 0.86 1.09 -18.62
CA PRO A 72 1.28 1.92 -17.48
C PRO A 72 0.13 2.37 -16.58
N TRP A 73 -1.11 2.37 -17.10
CA TRP A 73 -2.28 2.84 -16.35
C TRP A 73 -2.48 2.10 -15.03
N ILE A 74 -2.13 0.83 -14.92
CA ILE A 74 -2.29 0.07 -13.68
C ILE A 74 -1.53 0.70 -12.50
N TRP A 75 -0.43 1.40 -12.79
CA TRP A 75 0.38 2.10 -11.80
C TRP A 75 -0.21 3.47 -11.39
N MET A 76 -1.18 3.99 -12.15
CA MET A 76 -1.93 5.19 -11.80
C MET A 76 -3.10 4.92 -10.84
N CYS A 77 -3.47 3.66 -10.66
CA CYS A 77 -4.54 3.27 -9.75
C CYS A 77 -4.08 3.42 -8.30
N THR A 78 -4.74 4.28 -7.53
CA THR A 78 -4.45 4.49 -6.09
C THR A 78 -5.22 3.55 -5.17
N GLY A 79 -6.01 2.62 -5.71
CA GLY A 79 -6.81 1.71 -4.89
C GLY A 79 -7.99 2.37 -4.17
N CYS A 80 -8.41 3.57 -4.52
CA CYS A 80 -9.42 4.37 -3.82
C CYS A 80 -10.84 3.78 -3.80
N GLN A 81 -11.08 2.66 -4.48
CA GLN A 81 -12.33 1.88 -4.51
C GLN A 81 -13.56 2.58 -5.13
N ARG A 82 -13.48 3.84 -5.60
CA ARG A 82 -14.63 4.55 -6.20
C ARG A 82 -15.28 3.76 -7.32
N CYS A 83 -14.50 3.04 -8.13
CA CYS A 83 -14.99 2.20 -9.21
C CYS A 83 -15.88 1.05 -8.73
N ILE A 84 -15.68 0.52 -7.51
CA ILE A 84 -16.55 -0.50 -6.90
C ILE A 84 -17.90 0.13 -6.52
N TYR A 85 -17.88 1.32 -5.91
CA TYR A 85 -19.08 2.00 -5.45
C TYR A 85 -20.03 2.34 -6.61
N VAL A 86 -19.49 2.82 -7.74
CA VAL A 86 -20.30 3.19 -8.91
C VAL A 86 -20.65 2.00 -9.79
N CYS A 87 -20.02 0.85 -9.62
CA CYS A 87 -20.30 -0.34 -10.41
C CYS A 87 -21.61 -1.00 -9.97
N PRO A 88 -22.60 -1.18 -10.88
CA PRO A 88 -23.85 -1.88 -10.52
C PRO A 88 -23.61 -3.36 -10.16
N MET A 89 -22.55 -3.97 -10.72
CA MET A 89 -22.18 -5.37 -10.48
C MET A 89 -21.12 -5.54 -9.38
N LYS A 90 -20.69 -4.44 -8.73
CA LYS A 90 -19.69 -4.46 -7.64
C LYS A 90 -18.40 -5.18 -7.97
N ILE A 91 -17.89 -5.04 -9.19
CA ILE A 91 -16.62 -5.63 -9.61
C ILE A 91 -15.49 -4.98 -8.85
N ASP A 92 -14.63 -5.78 -8.24
CA ASP A 92 -13.46 -5.33 -7.47
C ASP A 92 -12.29 -5.02 -8.40
N ILE A 93 -12.35 -3.87 -9.06
CA ILE A 93 -11.33 -3.41 -10.01
C ILE A 93 -9.98 -3.17 -9.34
N PRO A 94 -9.88 -2.54 -8.15
CA PRO A 94 -8.61 -2.36 -7.45
C PRO A 94 -7.87 -3.68 -7.21
N ARG A 95 -8.59 -4.73 -6.85
CA ARG A 95 -7.99 -6.05 -6.62
C ARG A 95 -7.54 -6.71 -7.92
N LEU A 96 -8.28 -6.52 -9.01
CA LEU A 96 -7.82 -6.95 -10.34
C LEU A 96 -6.57 -6.20 -10.79
N VAL A 97 -6.47 -4.89 -10.52
CA VAL A 97 -5.25 -4.10 -10.76
C VAL A 97 -4.09 -4.61 -9.93
N TYR A 98 -4.32 -4.94 -8.66
CA TYR A 98 -3.31 -5.53 -7.78
C TYR A 98 -2.73 -6.82 -8.38
N GLN A 99 -3.59 -7.73 -8.87
CA GLN A 99 -3.16 -8.96 -9.52
C GLN A 99 -2.39 -8.69 -10.84
N ALA A 100 -2.78 -7.66 -11.58
CA ALA A 100 -2.04 -7.24 -12.78
C ALA A 100 -0.64 -6.73 -12.43
N ARG A 101 -0.49 -5.95 -11.35
CA ARG A 101 0.82 -5.53 -10.81
C ARG A 101 1.68 -6.71 -10.37
N ALA A 102 1.08 -7.70 -9.70
CA ALA A 102 1.77 -8.91 -9.27
C ALA A 102 2.30 -9.73 -10.47
N ALA A 103 1.58 -9.72 -11.60
CA ALA A 103 2.00 -10.37 -12.83
C ALA A 103 3.06 -9.60 -13.63
N TRP A 104 3.27 -8.31 -13.33
CA TRP A 104 4.28 -7.48 -14.00
C TRP A 104 5.69 -7.91 -13.60
N PRO A 105 6.63 -8.05 -14.56
CA PRO A 105 8.02 -8.36 -14.23
C PRO A 105 8.59 -7.35 -13.23
N ARG A 106 9.27 -7.84 -12.18
CA ARG A 106 9.75 -6.96 -11.09
C ARG A 106 10.67 -5.85 -11.59
N GLU A 107 11.55 -6.17 -12.51
CA GLU A 107 12.53 -5.25 -13.11
C GLU A 107 11.90 -4.16 -13.99
N GLU A 108 10.67 -4.37 -14.45
CA GLU A 108 9.91 -3.42 -15.27
C GLU A 108 8.96 -2.54 -14.46
N ARG A 109 8.80 -2.84 -13.15
CA ARG A 109 7.95 -2.05 -12.25
C ARG A 109 8.50 -0.62 -12.06
N PRO A 110 7.69 0.36 -11.63
CA PRO A 110 8.12 1.74 -11.44
C PRO A 110 9.35 1.84 -10.52
N LYS A 111 10.47 2.31 -11.07
CA LYS A 111 11.77 2.28 -10.41
C LYS A 111 11.83 3.05 -9.09
N GLY A 112 11.11 4.17 -8.98
CA GLY A 112 11.06 4.96 -7.75
C GLY A 112 10.45 4.16 -6.60
N ILE A 113 9.28 3.55 -6.83
CA ILE A 113 8.57 2.77 -5.82
C ILE A 113 9.33 1.47 -5.50
N LEU A 114 9.89 0.83 -6.54
CA LEU A 114 10.73 -0.36 -6.37
C LEU A 114 11.97 -0.05 -5.52
N GLY A 115 12.62 1.09 -5.77
CA GLY A 115 13.78 1.54 -5.00
C GLY A 115 13.45 1.79 -3.52
N SER A 116 12.28 2.37 -3.23
CA SER A 116 11.80 2.57 -1.86
C SER A 116 11.50 1.25 -1.15
N CYS A 117 10.85 0.29 -1.85
CA CYS A 117 10.64 -1.05 -1.30
C CYS A 117 11.97 -1.75 -1.02
N ASP A 118 12.93 -1.70 -1.95
CA ASP A 118 14.26 -2.29 -1.77
C ASP A 118 15.05 -1.62 -0.63
N MET A 119 14.85 -0.32 -0.41
CA MET A 119 15.46 0.39 0.71
C MET A 119 14.87 -0.08 2.05
N ALA A 120 13.57 -0.20 2.15
CA ALA A 120 12.89 -0.71 3.35
C ALA A 120 13.34 -2.14 3.73
N LEU A 121 13.64 -2.97 2.73
CA LEU A 121 14.12 -4.34 2.95
C LEU A 121 15.57 -4.44 3.44
N ARG A 122 16.38 -3.35 3.33
CA ARG A 122 17.82 -3.37 3.64
C ARG A 122 18.16 -2.90 5.05
N ASN A 123 17.18 -2.39 5.80
CA ASN A 123 17.42 -1.84 7.12
C ASN A 123 16.41 -2.31 8.15
N ASP A 124 16.82 -2.37 9.41
CA ASP A 124 15.99 -2.88 10.51
C ASP A 124 14.83 -1.95 10.87
N SER A 125 14.88 -0.68 10.48
CA SER A 125 13.77 0.26 10.66
C SER A 125 12.64 0.01 9.67
N CYS A 126 12.91 -0.70 8.58
CA CYS A 126 12.01 -0.85 7.43
C CYS A 126 11.61 0.48 6.79
N SER A 127 12.41 1.52 6.95
CA SER A 127 12.17 2.83 6.35
C SER A 127 12.44 2.81 4.85
N ALA A 128 11.45 3.21 4.05
CA ALA A 128 11.60 3.40 2.61
C ALA A 128 12.58 4.52 2.22
N MET A 129 12.95 5.36 3.19
CA MET A 129 13.93 6.44 3.02
C MET A 129 15.31 6.07 3.56
N GLY A 130 15.47 4.84 4.11
CA GLY A 130 16.74 4.31 4.59
C GLY A 130 17.19 4.89 5.93
N THR A 131 16.31 5.52 6.68
CA THR A 131 16.62 6.11 7.99
C THR A 131 16.89 5.00 9.01
N PRO A 132 18.04 4.95 9.65
CA PRO A 132 18.36 3.93 10.65
C PRO A 132 17.61 4.15 11.96
N PRO A 133 17.53 3.13 12.84
CA PRO A 133 16.87 3.25 14.15
C PRO A 133 17.37 4.43 15.01
N ASP A 134 18.69 4.65 15.08
CA ASP A 134 19.27 5.70 15.89
C ASP A 134 18.86 7.11 15.44
N ASP A 135 18.75 7.34 14.13
CA ASP A 135 18.28 8.62 13.59
C ASP A 135 16.80 8.85 13.91
N PHE A 136 15.99 7.80 13.89
CA PHE A 136 14.58 7.88 14.28
C PHE A 136 14.45 8.26 15.78
N ILE A 137 15.22 7.61 16.64
CA ILE A 137 15.24 7.92 18.08
C ILE A 137 15.60 9.38 18.30
N PHE A 138 16.65 9.85 17.64
CA PHE A 138 17.10 11.23 17.72
C PHE A 138 16.00 12.22 17.29
N VAL A 139 15.33 11.96 16.17
CA VAL A 139 14.25 12.85 15.67
C VAL A 139 13.08 12.89 16.66
N VAL A 140 12.67 11.75 17.22
CA VAL A 140 11.57 11.70 18.20
C VAL A 140 11.91 12.51 19.47
N GLU A 141 13.15 12.38 19.97
CA GLU A 141 13.62 13.09 21.16
C GLU A 141 13.72 14.60 20.90
N ASP A 142 14.32 15.01 19.78
CA ASP A 142 14.52 16.41 19.38
C ASP A 142 13.18 17.13 19.19
N VAL A 143 12.26 16.53 18.42
CA VAL A 143 10.92 17.09 18.19
C VAL A 143 10.11 17.19 19.48
N LEU A 144 10.25 16.21 20.39
CA LEU A 144 9.57 16.25 21.68
C LEU A 144 10.08 17.39 22.53
N GLU A 145 11.40 17.60 22.59
CA GLU A 145 12.03 18.69 23.36
C GLU A 145 11.60 20.06 22.80
N GLU A 146 11.70 20.27 21.49
CA GLU A 146 11.25 21.52 20.86
C GLU A 146 9.77 21.80 21.10
N TYR A 147 8.92 20.77 21.03
CA TYR A 147 7.49 20.94 21.27
C TYR A 147 7.18 21.29 22.72
N GLN A 148 7.86 20.69 23.70
CA GLN A 148 7.72 20.98 25.12
C GLN A 148 8.19 22.40 25.49
N GLU A 149 9.27 22.88 24.85
CA GLU A 149 9.74 24.26 25.00
C GLU A 149 8.73 25.27 24.45
N ALA A 150 8.16 24.98 23.28
CA ALA A 150 7.17 25.84 22.64
C ALA A 150 5.80 25.83 23.35
N GLN A 151 5.45 24.73 24.02
CA GLN A 151 4.16 24.54 24.71
C GLN A 151 4.34 23.97 26.11
N PRO A 152 4.64 24.84 27.12
CA PRO A 152 4.97 24.43 28.50
C PRO A 152 3.87 23.62 29.21
N GLU A 153 2.62 23.72 28.79
CA GLU A 153 1.52 22.90 29.29
C GLU A 153 1.70 21.40 29.00
N PHE A 154 2.48 21.05 27.95
CA PHE A 154 2.80 19.67 27.56
C PHE A 154 4.20 19.21 28.00
N LYS A 155 4.85 19.91 28.91
CA LYS A 155 6.19 19.54 29.42
C LYS A 155 6.31 18.12 29.97
N ASN A 156 5.21 17.48 30.34
CA ASN A 156 5.17 16.11 30.84
C ASN A 156 4.74 15.10 29.74
N MET A 157 4.47 15.55 28.55
CA MET A 157 4.16 14.65 27.42
C MET A 157 5.37 13.77 27.13
N GLN A 158 5.13 12.54 26.75
CA GLN A 158 6.17 11.57 26.42
C GLN A 158 5.92 10.96 25.04
N ALA A 159 7.00 10.64 24.34
CA ALA A 159 7.01 9.85 23.14
C ALA A 159 7.94 8.63 23.34
N PRO A 160 7.47 7.62 24.08
CA PRO A 160 8.32 6.51 24.49
C PRO A 160 8.70 5.61 23.30
N ILE A 161 9.94 5.13 23.32
CA ILE A 161 10.48 4.17 22.35
C ILE A 161 10.90 2.92 23.14
N ASP A 162 10.57 1.75 22.61
CA ASP A 162 10.90 0.43 23.18
C ASP A 162 10.46 0.23 24.65
N LYS A 163 9.36 0.88 25.05
CA LYS A 163 8.78 0.71 26.39
C LYS A 163 8.16 -0.67 26.53
N GLN A 164 8.66 -1.45 27.48
CA GLN A 164 8.15 -2.78 27.79
C GLN A 164 6.76 -2.74 28.40
N GLY A 165 5.87 -3.63 27.95
CA GLY A 165 4.55 -3.85 28.49
C GLY A 165 3.54 -2.75 28.18
N ALA A 166 3.83 -1.84 27.27
CA ALA A 166 2.87 -0.85 26.80
C ALA A 166 1.64 -1.52 26.17
N GLU A 167 0.46 -0.92 26.34
CA GLU A 167 -0.77 -1.45 25.75
C GLU A 167 -0.74 -1.34 24.23
N PHE A 168 -0.32 -0.18 23.69
CA PHE A 168 -0.33 0.10 22.27
C PHE A 168 1.09 0.18 21.70
N PHE A 169 1.33 -0.56 20.61
CA PHE A 169 2.49 -0.36 19.75
C PHE A 169 2.08 0.57 18.62
N LEU A 170 2.70 1.75 18.55
CA LEU A 170 2.41 2.73 17.51
C LEU A 170 3.32 2.50 16.31
N ASN A 171 2.73 2.21 15.15
CA ASN A 171 3.41 2.13 13.88
C ASN A 171 2.95 3.30 13.00
N GLN A 172 3.86 4.22 12.79
CA GLN A 172 3.62 5.44 12.01
C GLN A 172 4.36 5.35 10.68
N ASN A 173 3.83 6.01 9.64
CA ASN A 173 4.51 6.02 8.36
C ASN A 173 5.87 6.73 8.45
N SER A 174 6.86 6.25 7.71
CA SER A 174 8.23 6.80 7.72
C SER A 174 8.34 8.23 7.20
N ARG A 175 7.28 8.75 6.59
CA ARG A 175 7.26 10.11 6.05
C ARG A 175 7.33 11.15 7.16
N GLU A 176 6.55 10.99 8.22
CA GLU A 176 6.47 11.96 9.31
C GLU A 176 7.83 12.16 9.97
N PRO A 177 8.52 11.15 10.52
CA PRO A 177 9.79 11.36 11.19
C PRO A 177 10.93 11.80 10.25
N VAL A 178 10.80 11.62 8.94
CA VAL A 178 11.90 11.91 8.00
C VAL A 178 11.71 13.24 7.27
N THR A 179 10.49 13.58 6.88
CA THR A 179 10.23 14.76 6.04
C THR A 179 9.28 15.78 6.66
N GLU A 180 8.48 15.39 7.63
CA GLU A 180 7.43 16.22 8.23
C GLU A 180 7.35 15.97 9.75
N PRO A 181 8.48 16.10 10.49
CA PRO A 181 8.54 15.76 11.92
C PRO A 181 7.57 16.58 12.78
N ASP A 182 7.23 17.79 12.38
CA ASP A 182 6.25 18.65 13.02
C ASP A 182 4.82 18.05 13.04
N GLU A 183 4.55 17.05 12.21
CA GLU A 183 3.26 16.34 12.22
C GLU A 183 3.16 15.22 13.26
N MET A 184 4.24 14.88 13.95
CA MET A 184 4.24 13.85 15.00
C MET A 184 3.59 14.33 16.33
N PRO A 185 3.90 15.54 16.86
CA PRO A 185 3.36 16.01 18.14
C PRO A 185 1.84 16.06 18.26
N PRO A 186 1.05 16.37 17.23
CA PRO A 186 -0.41 16.33 17.31
C PRO A 186 -0.96 14.96 17.74
N LEU A 187 -0.38 13.86 17.25
CA LEU A 187 -0.75 12.52 17.66
C LEU A 187 -0.33 12.24 19.12
N TRP A 188 0.91 12.59 19.48
CA TRP A 188 1.41 12.44 20.86
C TRP A 188 0.56 13.21 21.86
N LYS A 189 0.09 14.40 21.48
CA LYS A 189 -0.82 15.21 22.29
C LYS A 189 -2.14 14.50 22.54
N ILE A 190 -2.73 13.86 21.53
CA ILE A 190 -3.96 13.08 21.68
C ILE A 190 -3.70 11.93 22.65
N LEU A 191 -2.64 11.16 22.44
CA LEU A 191 -2.28 10.02 23.27
C LEU A 191 -2.01 10.44 24.73
N HIS A 192 -1.35 11.59 24.94
CA HIS A 192 -1.11 12.17 26.25
C HIS A 192 -2.42 12.59 26.97
N LEU A 193 -3.32 13.26 26.25
CA LEU A 193 -4.59 13.74 26.83
C LEU A 193 -5.56 12.62 27.21
N VAL A 194 -5.49 11.48 26.53
CA VAL A 194 -6.29 10.29 26.88
C VAL A 194 -5.55 9.32 27.80
N GLU A 195 -4.36 9.70 28.28
CA GLU A 195 -3.51 8.91 29.17
C GLU A 195 -3.21 7.50 28.59
N ALA A 196 -3.03 7.42 27.26
CA ALA A 196 -2.75 6.16 26.59
C ALA A 196 -1.39 5.58 27.01
N ASP A 197 -1.35 4.28 27.25
CA ASP A 197 -0.13 3.53 27.51
C ASP A 197 0.42 2.97 26.20
N TRP A 198 1.38 3.67 25.59
CA TRP A 198 1.84 3.38 24.26
C TRP A 198 3.38 3.46 24.11
N THR A 199 3.89 2.95 23.01
CA THR A 199 5.30 3.05 22.62
C THR A 199 5.49 2.98 21.12
N TYR A 200 6.52 3.63 20.61
CA TYR A 200 7.14 3.28 19.34
C TYR A 200 8.03 2.05 19.49
N GLY A 201 8.29 1.36 18.35
CA GLY A 201 9.41 0.45 18.22
C GLY A 201 10.60 1.11 17.56
N SER A 202 11.82 0.84 18.00
CA SER A 202 13.03 1.28 17.29
C SER A 202 13.27 0.53 16.00
N LYS A 203 12.69 -0.69 15.85
CA LYS A 203 12.73 -1.50 14.64
C LYS A 203 11.36 -1.57 13.99
N GLY A 204 11.33 -1.69 12.68
CA GLY A 204 10.09 -1.84 11.92
C GLY A 204 9.15 -0.63 11.98
N TRP A 205 9.60 0.50 12.51
CA TRP A 205 8.79 1.70 12.69
C TRP A 205 8.36 2.37 11.38
N GLY A 206 9.06 2.07 10.29
CA GLY A 206 8.85 2.74 9.02
C GLY A 206 7.45 2.55 8.41
N GLY A 207 6.65 1.60 8.88
CA GLY A 207 5.25 1.43 8.49
C GLY A 207 5.02 1.37 6.98
N GLU A 208 5.96 0.78 6.24
CA GLU A 208 6.08 0.97 4.80
C GLU A 208 5.05 0.17 4.00
N ASN A 209 4.43 0.81 3.01
CA ASN A 209 3.42 0.21 2.15
C ASN A 209 3.78 0.21 0.64
N TYR A 210 4.99 0.64 0.24
CA TYR A 210 5.40 0.62 -1.17
C TYR A 210 5.44 -0.80 -1.76
N CYS A 211 5.85 -1.79 -0.95
CA CYS A 211 5.85 -3.19 -1.39
C CYS A 211 4.41 -3.69 -1.64
N MET A 212 3.45 -3.29 -0.80
CA MET A 212 2.03 -3.57 -1.03
C MET A 212 1.54 -2.89 -2.32
N PHE A 213 1.91 -1.63 -2.57
CA PHE A 213 1.55 -0.94 -3.81
C PHE A 213 2.13 -1.63 -5.04
N LEU A 214 3.32 -2.20 -4.94
CA LEU A 214 3.95 -3.01 -5.99
C LEU A 214 3.27 -4.37 -6.18
N ALA A 215 2.38 -4.80 -5.30
CA ALA A 215 1.87 -6.16 -5.22
C ALA A 215 3.00 -7.19 -5.02
N ASP A 216 3.99 -6.85 -4.21
CA ASP A 216 5.07 -7.71 -3.75
C ASP A 216 4.75 -8.21 -2.34
N ASP A 217 3.86 -9.21 -2.27
CA ASP A 217 3.33 -9.75 -1.01
C ASP A 217 4.43 -10.31 -0.11
N GLN A 218 5.46 -10.92 -0.70
CA GLN A 218 6.55 -11.51 0.06
C GLN A 218 7.37 -10.42 0.79
N SER A 219 7.70 -9.35 0.10
CA SER A 219 8.43 -8.21 0.67
C SER A 219 7.58 -7.50 1.71
N TRP A 220 6.29 -7.28 1.42
CA TRP A 220 5.38 -6.64 2.36
C TRP A 220 5.14 -7.47 3.63
N GLU A 221 4.99 -8.78 3.50
CA GLU A 221 4.90 -9.71 4.64
C GLU A 221 6.15 -9.63 5.51
N HIS A 222 7.35 -9.60 4.90
CA HIS A 222 8.61 -9.50 5.63
C HIS A 222 8.68 -8.24 6.48
N ILE A 223 8.38 -7.07 5.90
CA ILE A 223 8.40 -5.77 6.60
C ILE A 223 7.36 -5.76 7.74
N THR A 224 6.14 -6.17 7.47
CA THR A 224 5.07 -6.22 8.48
C THR A 224 5.42 -7.15 9.63
N ARG A 225 6.09 -8.27 9.34
CA ARG A 225 6.50 -9.25 10.35
C ARG A 225 7.57 -8.70 11.28
N ILE A 226 8.49 -7.85 10.80
CA ILE A 226 9.50 -7.19 11.66
C ILE A 226 8.81 -6.32 12.70
N ALA A 227 7.87 -5.46 12.28
CA ALA A 227 7.12 -4.60 13.20
C ALA A 227 6.27 -5.40 14.19
N ALA A 228 5.58 -6.45 13.72
CA ALA A 228 4.77 -7.31 14.57
C ALA A 228 5.61 -8.07 15.61
N ASN A 229 6.77 -8.60 15.20
CA ASN A 229 7.68 -9.28 16.13
C ASN A 229 8.19 -8.33 17.22
N GLN A 230 8.51 -7.09 16.87
CA GLN A 230 8.94 -6.12 17.88
C GLN A 230 7.80 -5.76 18.85
N ALA A 231 6.58 -5.60 18.37
CA ALA A 231 5.42 -5.40 19.24
C ALA A 231 5.23 -6.55 20.23
N ASP A 232 5.42 -7.81 19.76
CA ASP A 232 5.37 -9.00 20.60
C ASP A 232 6.54 -9.05 21.62
N GLU A 233 7.77 -8.73 21.19
CA GLU A 233 8.95 -8.68 22.05
C GLU A 233 8.80 -7.62 23.16
N LEU A 234 8.16 -6.50 22.86
CA LEU A 234 7.85 -5.45 23.83
C LEU A 234 6.64 -5.79 24.72
N GLY A 235 5.90 -6.87 24.41
CA GLY A 235 4.73 -7.29 25.15
C GLY A 235 3.52 -6.38 24.96
N CYS A 236 3.44 -5.69 23.84
CA CYS A 236 2.30 -4.84 23.49
C CYS A 236 1.07 -5.69 23.11
N LYS A 237 -0.13 -5.15 23.40
CA LYS A 237 -1.38 -5.89 23.18
C LYS A 237 -2.09 -5.48 21.89
N VAL A 238 -1.90 -4.26 21.47
CA VAL A 238 -2.61 -3.66 20.34
C VAL A 238 -1.61 -3.00 19.41
N PHE A 239 -1.69 -3.32 18.12
CA PHE A 239 -0.93 -2.66 17.07
C PHE A 239 -1.75 -1.50 16.52
N LEU A 240 -1.29 -0.27 16.72
CA LEU A 240 -1.93 0.95 16.23
C LEU A 240 -1.16 1.45 15.00
N ASN A 241 -1.79 1.36 13.84
CA ASN A 241 -1.22 1.83 12.58
C ASN A 241 -1.93 3.13 12.15
N THR A 242 -1.16 4.17 11.82
CA THR A 242 -1.67 5.51 11.42
C THR A 242 -1.41 5.81 9.96
#